data_28c2a02d1d9371e68c7847d1084bd1e5
#
_entry.id   28c2a02d1d9371e68c7847d1084bd1e5
#
_cell.length_a   1.000
_cell.length_b   1.000
_cell.length_c   1.000
_cell.angle_alpha   90.00
_cell.angle_beta   90.00
_cell.angle_gamma   90.00
#
_symmetry.space_group_name_H-M   'P 1'
#
loop_
_entity.id
_entity.type
_entity.pdbx_description
1 polymer ?
#
loop_
_entity_poly.entity_id
_entity_poly.type
_entity_poly.pdbx_seq_one_letter_code
_entity_poly.pdbx_strand_id
1 'polypeptide(L)'
;MMREFPPPPRAEQFSELIKKRLEEVRATGGTRETVTVDWNGQQIHVDVIDLPLNDLFLNPGTHRIRAQRTHKPDQDRNLDEDPFGEAGQEYLRSLLQAKPSDPELRDPDFDKLKEDLEKFGQNDPGLVTHHGVLVNGNTRAVALRELHKLSMRVGVLPASFTQADIDAVELALQLRQDQRRDYSYINRLIAMEEQAALGRTAEQIAKEFRIRTATYHQERWILSTIKELNDRSASGGGVALRLVDWEGAQERLKELQRLYTKLENLDRDQAEIIKERRLAAILLNFSKTDVRLIDETFLKEGYLEKELPTELADSGTAAQPESVSIPGLGLEVPAASSAVSAARALNDRILRAAATVRNTAAGLPDTEKASAQALIDQARDAFDRAIETAGRDGRLRKRKQLAPARLADACANIDQCVLELVQARTSNSLDEEAFDEAVLKLRGSLRKLAQQAGRGFPNPGDGVSWLLAAATAEGTR
;
A
#
# COMPACT_ATOMS: atom_id res chain seq x y z
N MET A 1 -6.94 19.95 -8.61
CA MET A 1 -6.45 20.95 -9.59
C MET A 1 -4.95 20.91 -9.54
N MET A 2 -4.27 20.74 -10.70
CA MET A 2 -2.83 20.98 -10.75
C MET A 2 -2.59 22.47 -10.45
N ARG A 3 -1.64 22.75 -9.57
CA ARG A 3 -1.27 24.12 -9.27
C ARG A 3 -0.25 24.57 -10.32
N GLU A 4 -0.57 25.62 -11.04
CA GLU A 4 0.43 26.35 -11.81
C GLU A 4 1.24 27.21 -10.84
N PHE A 5 2.55 27.06 -10.87
CA PHE A 5 3.44 27.89 -10.08
C PHE A 5 3.85 29.13 -10.91
N PRO A 6 4.04 30.29 -10.28
CA PRO A 6 4.57 31.47 -10.96
C PRO A 6 5.98 31.15 -11.50
N PRO A 7 6.45 31.86 -12.51
CA PRO A 7 7.84 31.72 -12.95
C PRO A 7 8.82 32.06 -11.82
N PRO A 8 9.96 31.35 -11.72
CA PRO A 8 10.96 31.60 -10.70
C PRO A 8 11.58 33.01 -10.83
N PRO A 9 12.18 33.53 -9.77
CA PRO A 9 12.91 34.81 -9.84
C PRO A 9 13.96 34.77 -10.96
N ARG A 10 14.07 35.84 -11.73
CA ARG A 10 15.00 35.97 -12.87
C ARG A 10 14.79 34.96 -14.01
N ALA A 11 13.57 34.45 -14.21
CA ALA A 11 13.24 33.47 -15.23
C ALA A 11 13.71 33.90 -16.65
N GLU A 12 13.58 35.18 -17.01
CA GLU A 12 14.03 35.70 -18.31
C GLU A 12 15.54 35.64 -18.43
N GLN A 13 16.30 36.05 -17.43
CA GLN A 13 17.77 35.98 -17.42
C GLN A 13 18.26 34.54 -17.54
N PHE A 14 17.57 33.62 -16.90
CA PHE A 14 17.84 32.19 -17.02
C PHE A 14 17.56 31.66 -18.41
N SER A 15 16.43 32.04 -18.97
CA SER A 15 16.08 31.64 -20.33
C SER A 15 17.15 32.10 -21.35
N GLU A 16 17.69 33.32 -21.19
CA GLU A 16 18.79 33.82 -22.03
C GLU A 16 20.10 33.04 -21.78
N LEU A 17 20.45 32.74 -20.54
CA LEU A 17 21.63 31.94 -20.22
C LEU A 17 21.52 30.52 -20.81
N ILE A 18 20.39 29.86 -20.65
CA ILE A 18 20.15 28.54 -21.24
C ILE A 18 20.22 28.57 -22.75
N LYS A 19 19.61 29.56 -23.39
CA LYS A 19 19.66 29.73 -24.83
C LYS A 19 21.11 29.90 -25.34
N LYS A 20 21.88 30.75 -24.68
CA LYS A 20 23.31 30.96 -25.01
C LYS A 20 24.10 29.65 -24.84
N ARG A 21 23.92 28.90 -23.77
CA ARG A 21 24.59 27.62 -23.54
C ARG A 21 24.20 26.56 -24.58
N LEU A 22 22.92 26.49 -24.96
CA LEU A 22 22.46 25.61 -26.03
C LEU A 22 23.10 25.98 -27.41
N GLU A 23 23.22 27.28 -27.71
CA GLU A 23 23.88 27.76 -28.92
C GLU A 23 25.39 27.40 -28.91
N GLU A 24 26.08 27.56 -27.78
CA GLU A 24 27.48 27.15 -27.62
C GLU A 24 27.66 25.65 -27.88
N VAL A 25 26.82 24.79 -27.29
CA VAL A 25 26.87 23.33 -27.50
C VAL A 25 26.56 22.96 -28.95
N ARG A 26 25.62 23.64 -29.61
CA ARG A 26 25.27 23.40 -31.01
C ARG A 26 26.37 23.86 -31.97
N ALA A 27 27.09 24.90 -31.60
CA ALA A 27 28.21 25.44 -32.42
C ALA A 27 29.48 24.59 -32.36
N THR A 28 29.66 23.76 -31.33
CA THR A 28 30.90 22.99 -31.07
C THR A 28 31.15 21.84 -32.05
N GLY A 29 30.33 21.59 -33.05
CA GLY A 29 30.57 20.68 -34.19
C GLY A 29 30.92 19.20 -33.89
N GLY A 30 30.89 18.79 -32.63
CA GLY A 30 31.18 17.42 -32.17
C GLY A 30 29.94 16.59 -31.86
N THR A 31 30.16 15.37 -31.34
CA THR A 31 29.08 14.54 -30.83
C THR A 31 28.45 15.20 -29.60
N ARG A 32 27.18 15.56 -29.72
CA ARG A 32 26.43 16.20 -28.63
C ARG A 32 25.88 15.18 -27.70
N GLU A 33 25.94 15.44 -26.39
CA GLU A 33 25.24 14.66 -25.41
C GLU A 33 23.75 15.04 -25.44
N THR A 34 22.87 14.03 -25.51
CA THR A 34 21.43 14.23 -25.50
C THR A 34 20.76 13.28 -24.50
N VAL A 35 19.64 13.72 -23.94
CA VAL A 35 18.74 12.86 -23.16
C VAL A 35 17.49 12.59 -23.96
N THR A 36 17.09 11.34 -24.03
CA THR A 36 15.84 10.94 -24.68
C THR A 36 14.68 11.03 -23.69
N VAL A 37 13.64 11.74 -24.09
CA VAL A 37 12.43 11.99 -23.32
C VAL A 37 11.22 11.48 -24.09
N ASP A 38 10.34 10.75 -23.44
CA ASP A 38 9.06 10.33 -24.04
C ASP A 38 8.02 11.44 -23.87
N TRP A 39 7.49 11.92 -24.97
CA TRP A 39 6.49 12.98 -25.01
C TRP A 39 5.44 12.67 -26.09
N ASN A 40 4.16 12.65 -25.69
CA ASN A 40 3.02 12.36 -26.59
C ASN A 40 3.20 11.08 -27.44
N GLY A 41 3.81 10.04 -26.85
CA GLY A 41 4.05 8.76 -27.53
C GLY A 41 5.22 8.77 -28.51
N GLN A 42 5.98 9.86 -28.57
CA GLN A 42 7.19 9.98 -29.38
C GLN A 42 8.42 10.19 -28.48
N GLN A 43 9.57 9.76 -28.97
CA GLN A 43 10.86 10.04 -28.33
C GLN A 43 11.46 11.31 -28.90
N ILE A 44 11.73 12.27 -28.03
CA ILE A 44 12.48 13.48 -28.38
C ILE A 44 13.84 13.46 -27.72
N HIS A 45 14.84 14.04 -28.41
CA HIS A 45 16.19 14.16 -27.88
C HIS A 45 16.45 15.62 -27.50
N VAL A 46 16.77 15.85 -26.23
CA VAL A 46 17.07 17.20 -25.72
C VAL A 46 18.56 17.34 -25.47
N ASP A 47 19.12 18.46 -25.87
CA ASP A 47 20.55 18.75 -25.71
C ASP A 47 20.90 18.92 -24.23
N VAL A 48 22.02 18.37 -23.78
CA VAL A 48 22.56 18.48 -22.43
C VAL A 48 23.53 19.64 -22.34
N ILE A 49 23.38 20.44 -21.29
CA ILE A 49 24.25 21.55 -20.94
C ILE A 49 24.66 21.51 -19.47
N ASP A 50 25.74 22.15 -19.11
CA ASP A 50 26.14 22.40 -17.73
C ASP A 50 25.53 23.71 -17.23
N LEU A 51 24.78 23.63 -16.09
CA LEU A 51 24.23 24.79 -15.40
C LEU A 51 24.76 24.92 -13.99
N PRO A 52 24.99 26.14 -13.48
CA PRO A 52 25.35 26.35 -12.09
C PRO A 52 24.26 25.84 -11.16
N LEU A 53 24.62 25.06 -10.13
CA LEU A 53 23.65 24.50 -9.17
C LEU A 53 22.91 25.59 -8.37
N ASN A 54 23.54 26.73 -8.15
CA ASN A 54 22.92 27.85 -7.42
C ASN A 54 21.81 28.53 -8.22
N ASP A 55 21.82 28.32 -9.51
CA ASP A 55 20.87 28.90 -10.43
C ASP A 55 19.70 27.93 -10.75
N LEU A 56 19.71 26.70 -10.25
CA LEU A 56 18.66 25.70 -10.44
C LEU A 56 17.68 25.73 -9.27
N PHE A 57 16.39 25.71 -9.59
CA PHE A 57 15.32 25.60 -8.61
C PHE A 57 14.82 24.18 -8.51
N LEU A 58 14.60 23.71 -7.28
CA LEU A 58 13.89 22.46 -7.02
C LEU A 58 12.42 22.62 -7.43
N ASN A 59 11.83 21.58 -8.01
CA ASN A 59 10.45 21.60 -8.47
C ASN A 59 9.48 21.52 -7.28
N PRO A 60 8.69 22.56 -6.99
CA PRO A 60 7.69 22.51 -5.92
C PRO A 60 6.54 21.55 -6.23
N GLY A 61 6.34 21.21 -7.51
CA GLY A 61 5.31 20.29 -7.98
C GLY A 61 5.74 18.83 -8.06
N THR A 62 7.00 18.49 -7.72
CA THR A 62 7.47 17.12 -7.88
C THR A 62 6.63 16.07 -7.14
N HIS A 63 6.23 15.02 -7.87
CA HIS A 63 5.41 13.94 -7.35
C HIS A 63 6.11 13.14 -6.24
N ARG A 64 7.44 13.21 -6.17
CA ARG A 64 8.25 12.41 -5.27
C ARG A 64 8.00 12.66 -3.79
N ILE A 65 7.59 13.89 -3.43
CA ILE A 65 7.45 14.34 -2.04
C ILE A 65 6.04 14.82 -1.70
N ARG A 66 5.05 14.56 -2.55
CA ARG A 66 3.67 15.05 -2.38
C ARG A 66 3.03 14.65 -1.04
N ALA A 67 3.20 13.40 -0.63
CA ALA A 67 2.70 12.93 0.67
C ALA A 67 3.47 13.56 1.83
N GLN A 68 4.79 13.70 1.69
CA GLN A 68 5.67 14.25 2.71
C GLN A 68 5.43 15.74 2.97
N ARG A 69 4.97 16.50 1.97
CA ARG A 69 4.59 17.92 2.12
C ARG A 69 3.54 18.12 3.20
N THR A 70 2.62 17.15 3.36
CA THR A 70 1.58 17.22 4.41
C THR A 70 2.13 17.09 5.84
N HIS A 71 3.42 16.78 5.99
CA HIS A 71 4.04 16.58 7.31
C HIS A 71 4.11 17.87 8.15
N LYS A 72 4.45 19.01 7.51
CA LYS A 72 4.55 20.33 8.16
C LYS A 72 3.64 21.34 7.44
N PRO A 73 2.36 21.45 7.84
CA PRO A 73 1.38 22.27 7.12
C PRO A 73 1.75 23.74 6.97
N ASP A 74 2.45 24.32 7.97
CA ASP A 74 2.86 25.72 7.91
C ASP A 74 3.97 25.94 6.88
N GLN A 75 4.94 25.02 6.82
CA GLN A 75 6.01 25.08 5.81
C GLN A 75 5.47 24.79 4.41
N ASP A 76 4.47 23.90 4.29
CA ASP A 76 3.80 23.62 3.03
C ASP A 76 3.01 24.85 2.52
N ARG A 77 2.37 25.58 3.41
CA ARG A 77 1.69 26.86 3.07
C ARG A 77 2.69 27.90 2.57
N ASN A 78 3.81 28.07 3.27
CA ASN A 78 4.86 29.00 2.84
C ASN A 78 5.44 28.60 1.47
N LEU A 79 5.60 27.28 1.22
CA LEU A 79 6.02 26.78 -0.08
C LEU A 79 4.99 27.08 -1.18
N ASP A 80 3.70 27.03 -0.86
CA ASP A 80 2.64 27.37 -1.81
C ASP A 80 2.57 28.88 -2.12
N GLU A 81 2.90 29.72 -1.15
CA GLU A 81 2.91 31.18 -1.31
C GLU A 81 4.16 31.69 -2.04
N ASP A 82 5.32 31.14 -1.72
CA ASP A 82 6.61 31.47 -2.39
C ASP A 82 7.43 30.20 -2.67
N PRO A 83 7.11 29.49 -3.77
CA PRO A 83 7.72 28.18 -4.08
C PRO A 83 9.20 28.28 -4.43
N PHE A 84 9.68 29.43 -4.87
CA PHE A 84 11.06 29.65 -5.31
C PHE A 84 11.86 30.52 -4.33
N GLY A 85 11.28 31.00 -3.26
CA GLY A 85 11.96 31.68 -2.17
C GLY A 85 12.82 30.72 -1.34
N GLU A 86 13.72 31.29 -0.56
CA GLU A 86 14.71 30.55 0.24
C GLU A 86 14.05 29.54 1.17
N ALA A 87 13.00 29.94 1.90
CA ALA A 87 12.28 29.08 2.84
C ALA A 87 11.59 27.90 2.14
N GLY A 88 10.94 28.14 0.99
CA GLY A 88 10.30 27.09 0.20
C GLY A 88 11.30 26.09 -0.38
N GLN A 89 12.41 26.59 -0.94
CA GLN A 89 13.48 25.74 -1.49
C GLN A 89 14.21 24.95 -0.40
N GLU A 90 14.39 25.49 0.79
CA GLU A 90 14.96 24.78 1.93
C GLU A 90 14.02 23.66 2.43
N TYR A 91 12.72 23.94 2.49
CA TYR A 91 11.75 22.90 2.82
C TYR A 91 11.75 21.77 1.79
N LEU A 92 11.75 22.08 0.50
CA LEU A 92 11.89 21.07 -0.56
C LEU A 92 13.18 20.25 -0.39
N ARG A 93 14.30 20.90 -0.08
CA ARG A 93 15.57 20.25 0.19
C ARG A 93 15.47 19.25 1.34
N SER A 94 14.87 19.65 2.45
CA SER A 94 14.70 18.79 3.63
C SER A 94 13.87 17.54 3.29
N LEU A 95 12.77 17.71 2.56
CA LEU A 95 11.90 16.58 2.16
C LEU A 95 12.58 15.62 1.18
N LEU A 96 13.44 16.12 0.27
CA LEU A 96 14.18 15.29 -0.69
C LEU A 96 15.30 14.46 -0.06
N GLN A 97 15.77 14.88 1.12
CA GLN A 97 16.77 14.15 1.93
C GLN A 97 16.12 13.17 2.91
N ALA A 98 14.84 13.36 3.19
CA ALA A 98 14.13 12.62 4.22
C ALA A 98 13.65 11.25 3.75
N LYS A 99 13.50 10.34 4.69
CA LYS A 99 12.89 9.03 4.47
C LYS A 99 11.39 9.20 4.18
N PRO A 100 10.83 8.63 3.10
CA PRO A 100 9.43 8.83 2.73
C PRO A 100 8.40 8.44 3.80
N SER A 101 8.71 7.41 4.59
CA SER A 101 7.82 6.93 5.67
C SER A 101 7.97 7.71 6.98
N ASP A 102 9.02 8.51 7.11
CA ASP A 102 9.29 9.33 8.29
C ASP A 102 10.13 10.55 7.90
N PRO A 103 9.49 11.68 7.58
CA PRO A 103 10.17 12.89 7.12
C PRO A 103 11.09 13.58 8.14
N GLU A 104 11.09 13.14 9.38
CA GLU A 104 12.05 13.64 10.39
C GLU A 104 13.40 12.89 10.32
N LEU A 105 13.43 11.73 9.67
CA LEU A 105 14.63 10.92 9.53
C LEU A 105 15.27 11.09 8.15
N ARG A 106 16.60 11.17 8.14
CA ARG A 106 17.38 11.18 6.91
C ARG A 106 17.30 9.81 6.21
N ASP A 107 17.21 9.83 4.90
CA ASP A 107 17.10 8.64 4.07
C ASP A 107 18.47 8.00 3.79
N PRO A 108 18.72 6.75 4.19
CA PRO A 108 19.94 6.05 3.84
C PRO A 108 20.18 5.93 2.32
N ASP A 109 19.12 5.89 1.51
CA ASP A 109 19.26 5.81 0.05
C ASP A 109 19.70 7.16 -0.55
N PHE A 110 19.40 8.27 0.11
CA PHE A 110 19.98 9.57 -0.23
C PHE A 110 21.50 9.58 0.01
N ASP A 111 21.95 9.02 1.13
CA ASP A 111 23.39 8.96 1.46
C ASP A 111 24.15 8.06 0.48
N LYS A 112 23.57 6.92 0.07
CA LYS A 112 24.15 6.07 -0.99
C LYS A 112 24.26 6.82 -2.33
N LEU A 113 23.21 7.57 -2.72
CA LEU A 113 23.26 8.39 -3.93
C LEU A 113 24.38 9.43 -3.84
N LYS A 114 24.56 10.05 -2.68
CA LYS A 114 25.63 11.04 -2.45
C LYS A 114 27.00 10.40 -2.58
N GLU A 115 27.24 9.23 -1.98
CA GLU A 115 28.48 8.47 -2.12
C GLU A 115 28.76 8.08 -3.57
N ASP A 116 27.75 7.66 -4.32
CA ASP A 116 27.89 7.33 -5.73
C ASP A 116 28.29 8.55 -6.56
N LEU A 117 27.66 9.69 -6.32
CA LEU A 117 27.99 10.96 -7.00
C LEU A 117 29.40 11.46 -6.64
N GLU A 118 29.86 11.21 -5.42
CA GLU A 118 31.23 11.56 -5.00
C GLU A 118 32.26 10.70 -5.72
N LYS A 119 32.02 9.37 -5.81
CA LYS A 119 32.97 8.40 -6.38
C LYS A 119 33.02 8.42 -7.91
N PHE A 120 31.85 8.49 -8.54
CA PHE A 120 31.69 8.27 -9.99
C PHE A 120 31.27 9.53 -10.75
N GLY A 121 30.97 10.62 -10.05
CA GLY A 121 30.41 11.82 -10.67
C GLY A 121 28.98 11.65 -11.12
N GLN A 122 28.51 12.62 -11.90
CA GLN A 122 27.15 12.58 -12.45
C GLN A 122 27.14 11.78 -13.77
N ASN A 123 26.62 10.54 -13.73
CA ASN A 123 26.47 9.70 -14.92
C ASN A 123 25.25 10.11 -15.77
N ASP A 124 24.09 10.27 -15.13
CA ASP A 124 22.85 10.64 -15.82
C ASP A 124 22.57 12.14 -15.69
N PRO A 125 22.34 12.87 -16.79
CA PRO A 125 21.88 14.25 -16.74
C PRO A 125 20.51 14.39 -16.05
N GLY A 126 20.28 15.53 -15.40
CA GLY A 126 18.95 15.91 -14.98
C GLY A 126 18.10 16.41 -16.15
N LEU A 127 16.89 16.89 -15.87
CA LEU A 127 16.07 17.65 -16.83
C LEU A 127 15.62 18.96 -16.21
N VAL A 128 15.64 20.02 -17.01
CA VAL A 128 15.31 21.37 -16.58
C VAL A 128 14.38 22.05 -17.58
N THR A 129 13.50 22.91 -17.08
CA THR A 129 12.73 23.84 -17.91
C THR A 129 13.60 25.00 -18.39
N HIS A 130 13.12 25.76 -19.36
CA HIS A 130 13.76 27.01 -19.80
C HIS A 130 13.94 28.06 -18.70
N HIS A 131 13.23 27.93 -17.60
CA HIS A 131 13.28 28.86 -16.48
C HIS A 131 14.16 28.37 -15.32
N GLY A 132 14.92 27.28 -15.51
CA GLY A 132 15.83 26.77 -14.49
C GLY A 132 15.17 25.89 -13.42
N VAL A 133 13.91 25.47 -13.62
CA VAL A 133 13.21 24.55 -12.68
C VAL A 133 13.52 23.11 -13.06
N LEU A 134 14.02 22.33 -12.09
CA LEU A 134 14.36 20.92 -12.29
C LEU A 134 13.09 20.07 -12.41
N VAL A 135 12.91 19.44 -13.55
CA VAL A 135 11.84 18.48 -13.81
C VAL A 135 12.26 17.09 -13.31
N ASN A 136 13.50 16.71 -13.51
CA ASN A 136 14.10 15.48 -13.01
C ASN A 136 15.50 15.74 -12.45
N GLY A 137 15.87 14.95 -11.42
CA GLY A 137 17.16 15.07 -10.76
C GLY A 137 17.15 15.97 -9.52
N ASN A 138 15.97 16.31 -8.99
CA ASN A 138 15.85 17.13 -7.77
C ASN A 138 16.69 16.59 -6.61
N THR A 139 16.58 15.30 -6.28
CA THR A 139 17.38 14.65 -5.22
C THR A 139 18.88 14.69 -5.53
N ARG A 140 19.24 14.48 -6.80
CA ARG A 140 20.64 14.57 -7.27
C ARG A 140 21.20 15.97 -7.12
N ALA A 141 20.43 16.99 -7.47
CA ALA A 141 20.83 18.40 -7.29
C ALA A 141 21.10 18.72 -5.81
N VAL A 142 20.25 18.21 -4.90
CA VAL A 142 20.47 18.37 -3.45
C VAL A 142 21.76 17.67 -3.01
N ALA A 143 22.01 16.44 -3.46
CA ALA A 143 23.23 15.70 -3.13
C ALA A 143 24.50 16.40 -3.68
N LEU A 144 24.45 16.91 -4.93
CA LEU A 144 25.54 17.65 -5.53
C LEU A 144 25.84 18.98 -4.78
N ARG A 145 24.79 19.67 -4.28
CA ARG A 145 24.97 20.86 -3.43
C ARG A 145 25.65 20.50 -2.10
N GLU A 146 25.28 19.40 -1.45
CA GLU A 146 25.97 18.93 -0.25
C GLU A 146 27.43 18.53 -0.52
N LEU A 147 27.76 18.06 -1.73
CA LEU A 147 29.12 17.78 -2.17
C LEU A 147 29.87 19.03 -2.64
N HIS A 148 29.30 20.21 -2.48
CA HIS A 148 29.87 21.50 -2.92
C HIS A 148 30.27 21.51 -4.40
N LYS A 149 29.56 20.75 -5.26
CA LYS A 149 29.76 20.83 -6.71
C LYS A 149 29.23 22.16 -7.24
N LEU A 150 29.88 22.69 -8.28
CA LEU A 150 29.53 24.01 -8.82
C LEU A 150 28.42 23.94 -9.85
N SER A 151 28.33 22.85 -10.61
CA SER A 151 27.39 22.70 -11.72
C SER A 151 26.76 21.32 -11.76
N MET A 152 25.68 21.21 -12.52
CA MET A 152 24.96 19.99 -12.82
C MET A 152 24.71 19.89 -14.32
N ARG A 153 24.92 18.70 -14.90
CA ARG A 153 24.56 18.41 -16.29
C ARG A 153 23.06 18.20 -16.38
N VAL A 154 22.39 18.91 -17.28
CA VAL A 154 20.93 18.86 -17.44
C VAL A 154 20.53 18.92 -18.91
N GLY A 155 19.58 18.09 -19.31
CA GLY A 155 18.88 18.22 -20.58
C GLY A 155 17.82 19.32 -20.48
N VAL A 156 17.72 20.16 -21.51
CA VAL A 156 16.79 21.29 -21.53
C VAL A 156 15.52 20.93 -22.28
N LEU A 157 14.37 20.99 -21.62
CA LEU A 157 13.09 20.78 -22.25
C LEU A 157 12.73 21.91 -23.21
N PRO A 158 11.98 21.63 -24.31
CA PRO A 158 11.52 22.65 -25.24
C PRO A 158 10.74 23.77 -24.56
N ALA A 159 10.93 25.02 -24.97
CA ALA A 159 10.21 26.18 -24.44
C ALA A 159 8.70 26.14 -24.69
N SER A 160 8.27 25.35 -25.66
CA SER A 160 6.85 25.14 -25.99
C SER A 160 6.12 24.20 -25.03
N PHE A 161 6.83 23.55 -24.10
CA PHE A 161 6.18 22.62 -23.16
C PHE A 161 5.30 23.38 -22.18
N THR A 162 4.05 22.93 -22.08
CA THR A 162 3.12 23.36 -21.05
C THR A 162 3.44 22.69 -19.72
N GLN A 163 2.82 23.12 -18.62
CA GLN A 163 2.96 22.46 -17.33
C GLN A 163 2.51 20.99 -17.40
N ALA A 164 1.44 20.70 -18.14
CA ALA A 164 0.96 19.33 -18.34
C ALA A 164 2.00 18.43 -19.08
N ASP A 165 2.74 18.99 -20.03
CA ASP A 165 3.81 18.27 -20.73
C ASP A 165 4.98 17.99 -19.77
N ILE A 166 5.36 18.97 -18.95
CA ILE A 166 6.41 18.84 -17.93
C ILE A 166 6.07 17.74 -16.93
N ASP A 167 4.86 17.74 -16.41
CA ASP A 167 4.36 16.75 -15.45
C ASP A 167 4.30 15.34 -16.08
N ALA A 168 3.87 15.23 -17.34
CA ALA A 168 3.87 13.97 -18.08
C ALA A 168 5.29 13.41 -18.27
N VAL A 169 6.26 14.27 -18.59
CA VAL A 169 7.66 13.89 -18.72
C VAL A 169 8.25 13.45 -17.38
N GLU A 170 7.99 14.20 -16.29
CA GLU A 170 8.43 13.81 -14.95
C GLU A 170 7.90 12.41 -14.60
N LEU A 171 6.60 12.19 -14.79
CA LEU A 171 5.97 10.91 -14.51
C LEU A 171 6.56 9.77 -15.33
N ALA A 172 6.70 9.96 -16.66
CA ALA A 172 7.26 8.95 -17.55
C ALA A 172 8.68 8.53 -17.13
N LEU A 173 9.51 9.49 -16.73
CA LEU A 173 10.87 9.24 -16.27
C LEU A 173 10.93 8.51 -14.93
N GLN A 174 10.02 8.82 -14.01
CA GLN A 174 9.94 8.16 -12.71
C GLN A 174 9.43 6.70 -12.84
N LEU A 175 8.62 6.41 -13.85
CA LEU A 175 8.07 5.09 -14.10
C LEU A 175 9.01 4.17 -14.93
N ARG A 176 10.11 4.69 -15.46
CA ARG A 176 11.14 3.85 -16.11
C ARG A 176 11.83 2.96 -15.09
N GLN A 177 12.04 1.70 -15.44
CA GLN A 177 12.62 0.65 -14.56
C GLN A 177 14.14 0.72 -14.37
N ASP A 178 14.81 1.82 -14.69
CA ASP A 178 16.25 1.95 -14.47
C ASP A 178 16.52 2.37 -13.03
N GLN A 179 17.36 1.64 -12.32
CA GLN A 179 18.03 1.84 -11.00
C GLN A 179 17.72 3.15 -10.22
N ARG A 180 16.48 3.63 -10.28
CA ARG A 180 16.03 4.86 -9.64
C ARG A 180 15.16 4.53 -8.45
N ARG A 181 15.22 5.37 -7.43
CA ARG A 181 14.31 5.28 -6.29
C ARG A 181 12.87 5.43 -6.78
N ASP A 182 12.08 4.37 -6.62
CA ASP A 182 10.65 4.38 -6.94
C ASP A 182 9.90 5.44 -6.13
N TYR A 183 8.74 5.84 -6.62
CA TYR A 183 7.79 6.58 -5.80
C TYR A 183 7.52 5.83 -4.50
N SER A 184 7.38 6.56 -3.40
CA SER A 184 6.75 5.98 -2.23
C SER A 184 5.32 5.56 -2.57
N TYR A 185 4.79 4.62 -1.82
CA TYR A 185 3.50 4.04 -2.13
C TYR A 185 2.38 5.09 -2.25
N ILE A 186 2.29 5.98 -1.28
CA ILE A 186 1.25 7.01 -1.27
C ILE A 186 1.44 8.02 -2.40
N ASN A 187 2.66 8.44 -2.70
CA ASN A 187 2.94 9.32 -3.84
C ASN A 187 2.53 8.69 -5.17
N ARG A 188 2.68 7.37 -5.30
CA ARG A 188 2.22 6.64 -6.48
C ARG A 188 0.69 6.66 -6.60
N LEU A 189 -0.03 6.48 -5.49
CA LEU A 189 -1.50 6.56 -5.47
C LEU A 189 -1.99 7.96 -5.87
N ILE A 190 -1.35 9.01 -5.33
CA ILE A 190 -1.67 10.40 -5.66
C ILE A 190 -1.42 10.67 -7.15
N ALA A 191 -0.29 10.23 -7.70
CA ALA A 191 0.02 10.40 -9.11
C ALA A 191 -1.02 9.74 -10.02
N MET A 192 -1.50 8.54 -9.68
CA MET A 192 -2.60 7.89 -10.41
C MET A 192 -3.90 8.69 -10.36
N GLU A 193 -4.25 9.26 -9.22
CA GLU A 193 -5.44 10.09 -9.07
C GLU A 193 -5.35 11.38 -9.90
N GLU A 194 -4.18 12.01 -9.91
CA GLU A 194 -3.92 13.20 -10.73
C GLU A 194 -4.07 12.90 -12.22
N GLN A 195 -3.59 11.76 -12.69
CA GLN A 195 -3.80 11.34 -14.07
C GLN A 195 -5.27 11.12 -14.41
N ALA A 196 -6.05 10.56 -13.46
CA ALA A 196 -7.48 10.42 -13.63
C ALA A 196 -8.22 11.77 -13.67
N ALA A 197 -7.78 12.74 -12.87
CA ALA A 197 -8.33 14.11 -12.87
C ALA A 197 -8.07 14.85 -14.19
N LEU A 198 -7.01 14.47 -14.92
CA LEU A 198 -6.71 14.96 -16.27
C LEU A 198 -7.58 14.30 -17.36
N GLY A 199 -8.54 13.46 -17.00
CA GLY A 199 -9.44 12.78 -17.93
C GLY A 199 -8.86 11.53 -18.59
N ARG A 200 -7.72 11.01 -18.14
CA ARG A 200 -7.17 9.73 -18.64
C ARG A 200 -8.00 8.55 -18.19
N THR A 201 -8.15 7.56 -19.06
CA THR A 201 -8.91 6.35 -18.74
C THR A 201 -8.13 5.41 -17.82
N ALA A 202 -8.84 4.51 -17.14
CA ALA A 202 -8.23 3.49 -16.28
C ALA A 202 -7.18 2.64 -16.99
N GLU A 203 -7.44 2.29 -18.26
CA GLU A 203 -6.54 1.51 -19.11
C GLU A 203 -5.26 2.28 -19.46
N GLN A 204 -5.40 3.57 -19.77
CA GLN A 204 -4.26 4.44 -20.08
C GLN A 204 -3.34 4.59 -18.86
N ILE A 205 -3.93 4.85 -17.68
CA ILE A 205 -3.19 4.98 -16.43
C ILE A 205 -2.52 3.64 -16.07
N ALA A 206 -3.26 2.53 -16.13
CA ALA A 206 -2.71 1.21 -15.83
C ALA A 206 -1.52 0.86 -16.74
N LYS A 207 -1.62 1.17 -18.04
CA LYS A 207 -0.53 0.99 -19.00
C LYS A 207 0.70 1.83 -18.64
N GLU A 208 0.52 3.09 -18.31
CA GLU A 208 1.60 4.01 -17.95
C GLU A 208 2.32 3.59 -16.67
N PHE A 209 1.55 3.20 -15.64
CA PHE A 209 2.09 2.70 -14.38
C PHE A 209 2.55 1.23 -14.43
N ARG A 210 2.45 0.57 -15.60
CA ARG A 210 2.81 -0.84 -15.84
C ARG A 210 2.14 -1.81 -14.86
N ILE A 211 0.86 -1.59 -14.60
CA ILE A 211 0.01 -2.43 -13.75
C ILE A 211 -1.22 -2.92 -14.52
N ARG A 212 -1.94 -3.87 -13.93
CA ARG A 212 -3.24 -4.29 -14.46
C ARG A 212 -4.33 -3.28 -14.09
N THR A 213 -5.35 -3.11 -14.93
CA THR A 213 -6.50 -2.24 -14.65
C THR A 213 -7.19 -2.59 -13.32
N ALA A 214 -7.28 -3.89 -13.00
CA ALA A 214 -7.78 -4.34 -11.69
C ALA A 214 -6.94 -3.82 -10.52
N THR A 215 -5.61 -3.76 -10.67
CA THR A 215 -4.70 -3.20 -9.66
C THR A 215 -4.91 -1.69 -9.51
N TYR A 216 -5.15 -0.98 -10.62
CA TYR A 216 -5.48 0.44 -10.59
C TYR A 216 -6.76 0.72 -9.80
N HIS A 217 -7.83 -0.06 -10.03
CA HIS A 217 -9.08 0.09 -9.26
C HIS A 217 -8.87 -0.23 -7.77
N GLN A 218 -8.09 -1.26 -7.45
CA GLN A 218 -7.70 -1.57 -6.07
C GLN A 218 -6.99 -0.37 -5.41
N GLU A 219 -6.01 0.20 -6.07
CA GLU A 219 -5.22 1.31 -5.54
C GLU A 219 -6.05 2.60 -5.42
N ARG A 220 -6.98 2.85 -6.33
CA ARG A 220 -7.96 3.95 -6.19
C ARG A 220 -8.86 3.78 -4.97
N TRP A 221 -9.40 2.58 -4.75
CA TRP A 221 -10.20 2.28 -3.56
C TRP A 221 -9.41 2.54 -2.28
N ILE A 222 -8.14 2.11 -2.25
CA ILE A 222 -7.25 2.32 -1.09
C ILE A 222 -7.05 3.82 -0.83
N LEU A 223 -6.76 4.61 -1.84
CA LEU A 223 -6.57 6.06 -1.67
C LEU A 223 -7.84 6.74 -1.17
N SER A 224 -9.00 6.38 -1.73
CA SER A 224 -10.30 6.89 -1.28
C SER A 224 -10.56 6.54 0.19
N THR A 225 -10.26 5.30 0.60
CA THR A 225 -10.37 4.86 2.00
C THR A 225 -9.43 5.65 2.92
N ILE A 226 -8.18 5.86 2.52
CA ILE A 226 -7.23 6.66 3.31
C ILE A 226 -7.72 8.11 3.49
N LYS A 227 -8.26 8.72 2.43
CA LYS A 227 -8.82 10.08 2.50
C LYS A 227 -10.02 10.14 3.45
N GLU A 228 -10.95 9.19 3.33
CA GLU A 228 -12.08 9.06 4.26
C GLU A 228 -11.61 8.96 5.72
N LEU A 229 -10.58 8.13 5.99
CA LEU A 229 -10.05 7.96 7.33
C LEU A 229 -9.37 9.23 7.86
N ASN A 230 -8.65 9.95 7.00
CA ASN A 230 -8.03 11.21 7.35
C ASN A 230 -9.10 12.26 7.72
N ASP A 231 -10.16 12.36 6.93
CA ASP A 231 -11.30 13.26 7.21
C ASP A 231 -12.00 12.89 8.53
N ARG A 232 -12.25 11.60 8.77
CA ARG A 232 -12.84 11.08 10.02
C ARG A 232 -11.94 11.27 11.24
N SER A 233 -10.64 11.34 11.05
CA SER A 233 -9.66 11.57 12.13
C SER A 233 -9.62 13.02 12.57
N ALA A 234 -10.17 13.96 11.80
CA ALA A 234 -10.17 15.36 12.14
C ALA A 234 -10.97 15.60 13.41
N SER A 235 -10.33 16.22 14.39
CA SER A 235 -10.95 16.70 15.61
C SER A 235 -11.18 18.22 15.52
N GLY A 236 -12.07 18.75 16.36
CA GLY A 236 -12.39 20.19 16.37
C GLY A 236 -11.22 21.16 16.61
N GLY A 237 -10.01 20.63 16.90
CA GLY A 237 -8.76 21.37 17.05
C GLY A 237 -7.88 21.44 15.80
N GLY A 238 -8.36 20.99 14.63
CA GLY A 238 -7.60 21.07 13.37
C GLY A 238 -6.50 19.99 13.22
N VAL A 239 -6.46 19.00 14.09
CA VAL A 239 -5.52 17.87 14.04
C VAL A 239 -6.16 16.71 13.32
N ALA A 240 -5.52 16.20 12.26
CA ALA A 240 -5.96 15.06 11.49
C ALA A 240 -4.78 14.15 11.11
N LEU A 241 -5.03 12.91 10.76
CA LEU A 241 -4.04 12.04 10.14
C LEU A 241 -3.64 12.58 8.76
N ARG A 242 -2.41 12.32 8.39
CA ARG A 242 -1.80 12.80 7.14
C ARG A 242 -1.62 11.62 6.19
N LEU A 243 -1.52 11.90 4.91
CA LEU A 243 -1.27 10.89 3.89
C LEU A 243 0.03 10.10 4.17
N VAL A 244 1.07 10.75 4.66
CA VAL A 244 2.35 10.13 5.01
C VAL A 244 2.23 9.08 6.12
N ASP A 245 1.23 9.19 6.99
CA ASP A 245 1.03 8.24 8.09
C ASP A 245 0.66 6.82 7.63
N TRP A 246 0.35 6.66 6.34
CA TRP A 246 -0.06 5.39 5.71
C TRP A 246 1.02 4.74 4.82
N GLU A 247 2.21 5.34 4.69
CA GLU A 247 3.26 4.84 3.78
C GLU A 247 3.67 3.38 4.06
N GLY A 248 3.73 2.97 5.30
CA GLY A 248 4.07 1.59 5.68
C GLY A 248 2.91 0.58 5.61
N ALA A 249 1.71 0.99 5.18
CA ALA A 249 0.50 0.17 5.26
C ALA A 249 0.15 -0.60 3.96
N GLN A 250 0.91 -0.41 2.87
CA GLN A 250 0.62 -0.88 1.51
C GLN A 250 0.06 -2.31 1.45
N GLU A 251 0.82 -3.28 1.95
CA GLU A 251 0.47 -4.70 1.83
C GLU A 251 -0.78 -5.08 2.65
N ARG A 252 -0.94 -4.44 3.81
CA ARG A 252 -2.10 -4.64 4.68
C ARG A 252 -3.36 -4.07 4.06
N LEU A 253 -3.28 -2.88 3.45
CA LEU A 253 -4.40 -2.23 2.75
C LEU A 253 -4.81 -2.98 1.47
N LYS A 254 -3.85 -3.47 0.68
CA LYS A 254 -4.14 -4.31 -0.50
C LYS A 254 -4.87 -5.60 -0.11
N GLU A 255 -4.46 -6.22 0.97
CA GLU A 255 -5.10 -7.44 1.46
C GLU A 255 -6.50 -7.17 2.02
N LEU A 256 -6.65 -6.07 2.75
CA LEU A 256 -7.96 -5.61 3.22
C LEU A 256 -8.93 -5.40 2.05
N GLN A 257 -8.52 -4.67 1.02
CA GLN A 257 -9.36 -4.42 -0.16
C GLN A 257 -9.83 -5.72 -0.84
N ARG A 258 -8.90 -6.70 -1.03
CA ARG A 258 -9.26 -7.99 -1.62
C ARG A 258 -10.30 -8.74 -0.81
N LEU A 259 -10.16 -8.75 0.52
CA LEU A 259 -11.13 -9.38 1.39
C LEU A 259 -12.47 -8.63 1.35
N TYR A 260 -12.44 -7.30 1.46
CA TYR A 260 -13.62 -6.46 1.42
C TYR A 260 -14.45 -6.71 0.15
N THR A 261 -13.83 -6.67 -1.02
CA THR A 261 -14.51 -6.91 -2.31
C THR A 261 -15.13 -8.32 -2.39
N LYS A 262 -14.48 -9.31 -1.76
CA LYS A 262 -15.02 -10.67 -1.70
C LYS A 262 -16.27 -10.75 -0.82
N LEU A 263 -16.25 -10.08 0.34
CA LEU A 263 -17.31 -10.16 1.34
C LEU A 263 -18.49 -9.22 1.04
N GLU A 264 -18.24 -8.04 0.45
CA GLU A 264 -19.25 -7.03 0.18
C GLU A 264 -20.46 -7.58 -0.61
N ASN A 265 -20.21 -8.52 -1.53
CA ASN A 265 -21.27 -9.17 -2.33
C ASN A 265 -22.00 -10.28 -1.58
N LEU A 266 -21.47 -10.77 -0.45
CA LEU A 266 -22.05 -11.85 0.35
C LEU A 266 -22.82 -11.30 1.56
N ASP A 267 -22.17 -10.44 2.33
CA ASP A 267 -22.70 -9.78 3.52
C ASP A 267 -22.01 -8.43 3.70
N ARG A 268 -22.73 -7.38 3.31
CA ARG A 268 -22.20 -6.01 3.34
C ARG A 268 -21.89 -5.51 4.74
N ASP A 269 -22.75 -5.80 5.72
CA ASP A 269 -22.55 -5.35 7.09
C ASP A 269 -21.31 -6.02 7.70
N GLN A 270 -21.16 -7.32 7.46
CA GLN A 270 -19.96 -8.05 7.90
C GLN A 270 -18.70 -7.53 7.24
N ALA A 271 -18.75 -7.22 5.93
CA ALA A 271 -17.64 -6.63 5.19
C ALA A 271 -17.23 -5.28 5.79
N GLU A 272 -18.19 -4.40 6.11
CA GLU A 272 -17.94 -3.10 6.72
C GLU A 272 -17.33 -3.25 8.13
N ILE A 273 -17.85 -4.15 8.99
CA ILE A 273 -17.29 -4.37 10.32
C ILE A 273 -15.85 -4.87 10.22
N ILE A 274 -15.57 -5.86 9.37
CA ILE A 274 -14.19 -6.37 9.15
C ILE A 274 -13.29 -5.26 8.64
N LYS A 275 -13.75 -4.43 7.69
CA LYS A 275 -13.00 -3.29 7.19
C LYS A 275 -12.61 -2.35 8.33
N GLU A 276 -13.55 -1.91 9.15
CA GLU A 276 -13.29 -1.01 10.27
C GLU A 276 -12.31 -1.61 11.29
N ARG A 277 -12.48 -2.89 11.67
CA ARG A 277 -11.60 -3.59 12.61
C ARG A 277 -10.17 -3.75 12.05
N ARG A 278 -10.03 -4.12 10.78
CA ARG A 278 -8.72 -4.24 10.14
C ARG A 278 -8.03 -2.89 9.96
N LEU A 279 -8.79 -1.84 9.64
CA LEU A 279 -8.23 -0.47 9.55
C LEU A 279 -7.70 0.00 10.91
N ALA A 280 -8.45 -0.24 11.99
CA ALA A 280 -7.96 0.03 13.35
C ALA A 280 -6.67 -0.75 13.66
N ALA A 281 -6.61 -2.05 13.36
CA ALA A 281 -5.42 -2.86 13.57
C ALA A 281 -4.22 -2.40 12.73
N ILE A 282 -4.45 -1.95 11.47
CA ILE A 282 -3.41 -1.36 10.62
C ILE A 282 -2.86 -0.07 11.24
N LEU A 283 -3.74 0.80 11.72
CA LEU A 283 -3.37 2.05 12.36
C LEU A 283 -2.59 1.84 13.66
N LEU A 284 -2.97 0.84 14.44
CA LEU A 284 -2.29 0.36 15.65
C LEU A 284 -0.98 -0.40 15.34
N ASN A 285 -0.62 -0.51 14.06
CA ASN A 285 0.63 -1.09 13.55
C ASN A 285 0.80 -2.60 13.84
N PHE A 286 -0.30 -3.36 13.80
CA PHE A 286 -0.24 -4.82 13.82
C PHE A 286 0.36 -5.39 12.53
N SER A 287 1.01 -6.54 12.65
CA SER A 287 1.63 -7.22 11.50
C SER A 287 0.56 -7.67 10.48
N LYS A 288 1.00 -7.93 9.24
CA LYS A 288 0.11 -8.48 8.19
C LYS A 288 -0.53 -9.80 8.61
N THR A 289 0.20 -10.64 9.34
CA THR A 289 -0.29 -11.92 9.82
C THR A 289 -1.38 -11.75 10.87
N ASP A 290 -1.21 -10.80 11.77
CA ASP A 290 -2.17 -10.51 12.84
C ASP A 290 -3.47 -9.92 12.25
N VAL A 291 -3.35 -8.96 11.34
CA VAL A 291 -4.52 -8.36 10.64
C VAL A 291 -5.34 -9.42 9.90
N ARG A 292 -4.72 -10.50 9.38
CA ARG A 292 -5.43 -11.61 8.73
C ARG A 292 -6.35 -12.39 9.65
N LEU A 293 -6.02 -12.48 10.93
CA LEU A 293 -6.83 -13.17 11.91
C LEU A 293 -8.16 -12.47 12.19
N ILE A 294 -8.29 -11.19 11.81
CA ILE A 294 -9.55 -10.45 11.89
C ILE A 294 -10.39 -10.83 10.66
N ASP A 295 -11.10 -11.94 10.74
CA ASP A 295 -11.96 -12.53 9.72
C ASP A 295 -13.39 -12.72 10.21
N GLU A 296 -14.22 -13.39 9.43
CA GLU A 296 -15.61 -13.71 9.79
C GLU A 296 -15.72 -14.49 11.12
N THR A 297 -14.78 -15.39 11.36
CA THR A 297 -14.74 -16.16 12.62
C THR A 297 -14.39 -15.26 13.80
N PHE A 298 -13.47 -14.33 13.61
CA PHE A 298 -13.10 -13.35 14.62
C PHE A 298 -14.32 -12.55 15.10
N LEU A 299 -15.16 -12.11 14.18
CA LEU A 299 -16.39 -11.40 14.49
C LEU A 299 -17.42 -12.30 15.17
N LYS A 300 -17.68 -13.50 14.60
CA LYS A 300 -18.68 -14.43 15.11
C LYS A 300 -18.42 -14.85 16.55
N GLU A 301 -17.16 -15.07 16.90
CA GLU A 301 -16.76 -15.46 18.26
C GLU A 301 -16.68 -14.25 19.21
N GLY A 302 -16.75 -13.02 18.69
CA GLY A 302 -16.70 -11.79 19.51
C GLY A 302 -15.39 -11.66 20.28
N TYR A 303 -14.24 -11.97 19.65
CA TYR A 303 -12.95 -11.94 20.35
C TYR A 303 -12.61 -10.53 20.84
N LEU A 304 -12.83 -9.51 20.02
CA LEU A 304 -12.50 -8.14 20.39
C LEU A 304 -13.47 -7.61 21.45
N GLU A 305 -14.74 -7.88 21.32
CA GLU A 305 -15.80 -7.42 22.23
C GLU A 305 -15.60 -7.92 23.67
N LYS A 306 -14.97 -9.08 23.83
CA LYS A 306 -14.62 -9.67 25.14
C LYS A 306 -13.42 -8.98 25.82
N GLU A 307 -12.55 -8.36 25.02
CA GLU A 307 -11.31 -7.77 25.50
C GLU A 307 -11.35 -6.23 25.58
N LEU A 308 -12.36 -5.60 24.96
CA LEU A 308 -12.51 -4.15 25.00
C LEU A 308 -12.82 -3.68 26.42
N PRO A 309 -12.06 -2.71 26.95
CA PRO A 309 -12.43 -2.00 28.17
C PRO A 309 -13.82 -1.36 28.04
N THR A 310 -14.59 -1.30 29.14
CA THR A 310 -15.94 -0.71 29.15
C THR A 310 -15.96 0.70 28.56
N GLU A 311 -14.93 1.49 28.86
CA GLU A 311 -14.75 2.87 28.34
C GLU A 311 -14.59 2.94 26.81
N LEU A 312 -14.06 1.89 26.21
CA LEU A 312 -13.93 1.76 24.75
C LEU A 312 -15.13 1.05 24.11
N ALA A 313 -15.80 0.16 24.86
CA ALA A 313 -17.00 -0.54 24.43
C ALA A 313 -18.25 0.37 24.46
N ASP A 314 -18.38 1.21 25.50
CA ASP A 314 -19.40 2.25 25.58
C ASP A 314 -19.06 3.38 24.60
N SER A 315 -19.41 3.18 23.35
CA SER A 315 -19.55 4.28 22.40
C SER A 315 -20.69 5.15 22.92
N GLY A 316 -20.36 6.14 23.76
CA GLY A 316 -21.34 7.06 24.32
C GLY A 316 -22.36 7.47 23.28
N THR A 317 -23.63 7.22 23.59
CA THR A 317 -24.80 7.51 22.76
C THR A 317 -24.55 7.26 21.29
N ALA A 318 -24.91 6.06 20.83
CA ALA A 318 -24.95 5.76 19.39
C ALA A 318 -25.53 6.99 18.69
N ALA A 319 -24.68 7.66 17.90
CA ALA A 319 -25.19 8.66 16.96
C ALA A 319 -26.34 7.95 16.27
N GLN A 320 -27.55 8.50 16.37
CA GLN A 320 -28.72 7.90 15.73
C GLN A 320 -28.29 7.53 14.32
N PRO A 321 -28.50 6.28 13.89
CA PRO A 321 -28.07 5.86 12.55
C PRO A 321 -28.62 6.91 11.59
N GLU A 322 -27.73 7.51 10.80
CA GLU A 322 -28.16 8.45 9.75
C GLU A 322 -29.24 7.74 8.96
N SER A 323 -30.47 8.21 9.07
CA SER A 323 -31.57 7.63 8.33
C SER A 323 -31.54 8.23 6.93
N VAL A 324 -31.52 7.37 5.91
CA VAL A 324 -31.69 7.79 4.52
C VAL A 324 -33.16 7.70 4.19
N SER A 325 -33.77 8.86 3.96
CA SER A 325 -35.15 8.92 3.46
C SER A 325 -35.19 8.40 2.03
N ILE A 326 -35.99 7.36 1.77
CA ILE A 326 -36.20 6.87 0.43
C ILE A 326 -37.18 7.84 -0.28
N PRO A 327 -36.71 8.57 -1.33
CA PRO A 327 -37.58 9.51 -2.04
C PRO A 327 -38.82 8.79 -2.61
N GLY A 328 -40.02 9.24 -2.22
CA GLY A 328 -41.29 8.73 -2.74
C GLY A 328 -41.98 7.65 -1.89
N LEU A 329 -41.35 7.12 -0.82
CA LEU A 329 -41.94 6.10 0.07
C LEU A 329 -42.19 6.62 1.49
N GLY A 330 -41.65 7.78 1.89
CA GLY A 330 -41.75 8.31 3.25
C GLY A 330 -41.20 7.41 4.34
N LEU A 331 -40.36 6.45 3.98
CA LEU A 331 -39.69 5.51 4.88
C LEU A 331 -38.26 5.97 5.15
N GLU A 332 -37.93 6.09 6.40
CA GLU A 332 -36.53 6.27 6.87
C GLU A 332 -35.92 4.89 7.12
N VAL A 333 -34.86 4.57 6.40
CA VAL A 333 -34.10 3.32 6.60
C VAL A 333 -32.76 3.69 7.22
N PRO A 334 -32.30 3.01 8.30
CA PRO A 334 -30.99 3.25 8.85
C PRO A 334 -29.92 2.98 7.80
N ALA A 335 -29.02 3.94 7.58
CA ALA A 335 -27.97 3.87 6.58
C ALA A 335 -26.95 2.76 6.85
N ALA A 336 -26.82 2.34 8.13
CA ALA A 336 -25.94 1.27 8.57
C ALA A 336 -26.56 0.52 9.77
N SER A 337 -26.25 -0.77 9.93
CA SER A 337 -26.65 -1.51 11.13
C SER A 337 -25.99 -0.94 12.40
N SER A 338 -26.59 -1.19 13.57
CA SER A 338 -26.04 -0.75 14.85
C SER A 338 -24.62 -1.31 15.08
N ALA A 339 -24.34 -2.53 14.62
CA ALA A 339 -23.04 -3.17 14.72
C ALA A 339 -21.97 -2.47 13.85
N VAL A 340 -22.32 -2.08 12.62
CA VAL A 340 -21.44 -1.30 11.74
C VAL A 340 -21.16 0.07 12.36
N SER A 341 -22.19 0.74 12.86
CA SER A 341 -22.06 2.05 13.53
C SER A 341 -21.15 1.97 14.76
N ALA A 342 -21.28 0.94 15.59
CA ALA A 342 -20.41 0.70 16.75
C ALA A 342 -18.95 0.43 16.34
N ALA A 343 -18.74 -0.41 15.31
CA ALA A 343 -17.40 -0.67 14.79
C ALA A 343 -16.74 0.60 14.26
N ARG A 344 -17.49 1.44 13.55
CA ARG A 344 -17.05 2.72 13.02
C ARG A 344 -16.72 3.73 14.12
N ALA A 345 -17.59 3.84 15.14
CA ALA A 345 -17.38 4.74 16.28
C ALA A 345 -16.10 4.40 17.07
N LEU A 346 -15.83 3.12 17.31
CA LEU A 346 -14.58 2.68 17.93
C LEU A 346 -13.37 3.08 17.06
N ASN A 347 -13.43 2.82 15.76
CA ASN A 347 -12.34 3.18 14.85
C ASN A 347 -12.14 4.69 14.80
N ASP A 348 -13.19 5.51 14.79
CA ASP A 348 -13.10 6.97 14.82
C ASP A 348 -12.39 7.50 16.07
N ARG A 349 -12.63 6.87 17.22
CA ARG A 349 -11.91 7.21 18.46
C ARG A 349 -10.41 6.91 18.35
N ILE A 350 -10.07 5.75 17.80
CA ILE A 350 -8.66 5.35 17.55
C ILE A 350 -8.02 6.29 16.54
N LEU A 351 -8.72 6.64 15.46
CA LEU A 351 -8.26 7.59 14.43
C LEU A 351 -7.92 8.96 15.01
N ARG A 352 -8.83 9.54 15.82
CA ARG A 352 -8.62 10.84 16.46
C ARG A 352 -7.47 10.80 17.46
N ALA A 353 -7.38 9.75 18.28
CA ALA A 353 -6.27 9.59 19.21
C ALA A 353 -4.93 9.44 18.46
N ALA A 354 -4.89 8.67 17.37
CA ALA A 354 -3.70 8.52 16.55
C ALA A 354 -3.31 9.86 15.88
N ALA A 355 -4.27 10.65 15.41
CA ALA A 355 -4.01 11.98 14.86
C ALA A 355 -3.37 12.91 15.91
N THR A 356 -3.90 12.90 17.14
CA THR A 356 -3.37 13.69 18.26
C THR A 356 -1.92 13.28 18.62
N VAL A 357 -1.64 11.98 18.68
CA VAL A 357 -0.31 11.46 19.04
C VAL A 357 0.72 11.73 17.93
N ARG A 358 0.36 11.53 16.67
CA ARG A 358 1.29 11.67 15.53
C ARG A 358 1.53 13.10 15.09
N ASN A 359 0.69 14.04 15.51
CA ASN A 359 0.85 15.45 15.15
C ASN A 359 1.67 16.21 16.19
N THR A 360 2.97 16.24 15.99
CA THR A 360 3.92 16.92 16.87
C THR A 360 3.92 18.44 16.71
N ALA A 361 3.44 18.95 15.57
CA ALA A 361 3.48 20.38 15.23
C ALA A 361 2.33 21.21 15.85
N ALA A 362 1.19 20.58 16.17
CA ALA A 362 0.10 21.27 16.86
C ALA A 362 0.48 21.47 18.32
N GLY A 363 0.55 22.69 18.83
CA GLY A 363 0.82 23.02 20.23
C GLY A 363 -0.23 22.51 21.22
N LEU A 364 -0.59 21.23 21.11
CA LEU A 364 -1.57 20.56 21.95
C LEU A 364 -1.03 20.39 23.37
N PRO A 365 -1.88 20.50 24.39
CA PRO A 365 -1.50 20.27 25.78
C PRO A 365 -0.95 18.85 25.99
N ASP A 366 0.10 18.70 26.80
CA ASP A 366 0.68 17.38 27.10
C ASP A 366 -0.32 16.41 27.73
N THR A 367 -1.30 16.92 28.48
CA THR A 367 -2.40 16.14 29.05
C THR A 367 -3.28 15.50 27.98
N GLU A 368 -3.55 16.19 26.90
CA GLU A 368 -4.35 15.69 25.78
C GLU A 368 -3.59 14.61 25.00
N LYS A 369 -2.30 14.84 24.75
CA LYS A 369 -1.42 13.81 24.13
C LYS A 369 -1.31 12.56 25.00
N ALA A 370 -1.15 12.71 26.31
CA ALA A 370 -1.09 11.60 27.25
C ALA A 370 -2.39 10.78 27.27
N SER A 371 -3.55 11.48 27.25
CA SER A 371 -4.86 10.81 27.19
C SER A 371 -5.07 10.06 25.86
N ALA A 372 -4.66 10.66 24.76
CA ALA A 372 -4.72 10.02 23.43
C ALA A 372 -3.78 8.81 23.37
N GLN A 373 -2.57 8.91 23.90
CA GLN A 373 -1.64 7.78 23.97
C GLN A 373 -2.19 6.65 24.82
N ALA A 374 -2.76 6.94 25.99
CA ALA A 374 -3.39 5.94 26.85
C ALA A 374 -4.54 5.19 26.13
N LEU A 375 -5.36 5.89 25.35
CA LEU A 375 -6.41 5.27 24.54
C LEU A 375 -5.81 4.35 23.46
N ILE A 376 -4.76 4.76 22.77
CA ILE A 376 -4.05 3.94 21.78
C ILE A 376 -3.50 2.67 22.42
N ASP A 377 -2.87 2.79 23.60
CA ASP A 377 -2.27 1.66 24.30
C ASP A 377 -3.36 0.67 24.77
N GLN A 378 -4.45 1.15 25.34
CA GLN A 378 -5.61 0.32 25.73
C GLN A 378 -6.24 -0.40 24.52
N ALA A 379 -6.43 0.32 23.42
CA ALA A 379 -6.97 -0.28 22.20
C ALA A 379 -6.01 -1.34 21.65
N ARG A 380 -4.71 -1.06 21.62
CA ARG A 380 -3.69 -1.99 21.16
C ARG A 380 -3.67 -3.26 22.00
N ASP A 381 -3.68 -3.14 23.32
CA ASP A 381 -3.71 -4.27 24.25
C ASP A 381 -4.96 -5.14 24.08
N ALA A 382 -6.13 -4.52 23.86
CA ALA A 382 -7.37 -5.24 23.60
C ALA A 382 -7.30 -6.02 22.26
N PHE A 383 -6.82 -5.38 21.20
CA PHE A 383 -6.62 -6.05 19.91
C PHE A 383 -5.59 -7.16 19.99
N ASP A 384 -4.49 -6.98 20.72
CA ASP A 384 -3.42 -7.97 20.86
C ASP A 384 -3.96 -9.25 21.53
N ARG A 385 -4.64 -9.12 22.68
CA ARG A 385 -5.26 -10.26 23.38
C ARG A 385 -6.32 -10.96 22.52
N ALA A 386 -7.15 -10.20 21.82
CA ALA A 386 -8.17 -10.75 20.94
C ALA A 386 -7.57 -11.55 19.77
N ILE A 387 -6.55 -10.99 19.12
CA ILE A 387 -5.83 -11.60 17.99
C ILE A 387 -5.05 -12.84 18.44
N GLU A 388 -4.37 -12.78 19.59
CA GLU A 388 -3.66 -13.93 20.15
C GLU A 388 -4.60 -15.10 20.42
N THR A 389 -5.75 -14.81 21.03
CA THR A 389 -6.79 -15.83 21.33
C THR A 389 -7.36 -16.41 20.04
N ALA A 390 -7.73 -15.58 19.08
CA ALA A 390 -8.21 -16.02 17.77
C ALA A 390 -7.17 -16.90 17.03
N GLY A 391 -5.89 -16.52 17.08
CA GLY A 391 -4.79 -17.28 16.49
C GLY A 391 -4.58 -18.64 17.16
N ARG A 392 -4.71 -18.73 18.48
CA ARG A 392 -4.64 -19.97 19.26
C ARG A 392 -5.77 -20.92 18.88
N ASP A 393 -6.99 -20.41 18.88
CA ASP A 393 -8.18 -21.19 18.51
C ASP A 393 -8.19 -21.61 17.05
N GLY A 394 -7.70 -20.75 16.14
CA GLY A 394 -7.51 -21.08 14.74
C GLY A 394 -6.53 -22.22 14.53
N ARG A 395 -5.39 -22.22 15.23
CA ARG A 395 -4.42 -23.32 15.21
C ARG A 395 -5.03 -24.62 15.74
N LEU A 396 -5.80 -24.54 16.82
CA LEU A 396 -6.46 -25.70 17.40
C LEU A 396 -7.51 -26.29 16.43
N ARG A 397 -8.37 -25.45 15.85
CA ARG A 397 -9.34 -25.85 14.80
C ARG A 397 -8.65 -26.50 13.61
N LYS A 398 -7.59 -25.88 13.10
CA LYS A 398 -6.81 -26.44 11.98
C LYS A 398 -6.21 -27.81 12.33
N ARG A 399 -5.68 -27.99 13.54
CA ARG A 399 -5.19 -29.30 14.01
C ARG A 399 -6.30 -30.34 14.09
N LYS A 400 -7.48 -29.98 14.57
CA LYS A 400 -8.64 -30.90 14.64
C LYS A 400 -9.11 -31.31 13.24
N GLN A 401 -9.02 -30.43 12.25
CA GLN A 401 -9.46 -30.69 10.88
C GLN A 401 -8.39 -31.33 9.99
N LEU A 402 -7.13 -31.34 10.41
CA LEU A 402 -6.02 -31.78 9.55
C LEU A 402 -6.14 -33.26 9.17
N ALA A 403 -6.46 -34.13 10.12
CA ALA A 403 -6.59 -35.58 9.86
C ALA A 403 -7.81 -35.90 8.98
N PRO A 404 -9.02 -35.36 9.24
CA PRO A 404 -10.16 -35.51 8.33
C PRO A 404 -9.89 -34.96 6.92
N ALA A 405 -9.25 -33.81 6.79
CA ALA A 405 -8.92 -33.24 5.48
C ALA A 405 -7.95 -34.14 4.68
N ARG A 406 -6.91 -34.70 5.35
CA ARG A 406 -5.99 -35.64 4.72
C ARG A 406 -6.66 -36.92 4.28
N LEU A 407 -7.67 -37.39 5.02
CA LEU A 407 -8.49 -38.54 4.59
C LEU A 407 -9.33 -38.20 3.37
N ALA A 408 -9.94 -37.03 3.33
CA ALA A 408 -10.70 -36.58 2.15
C ALA A 408 -9.80 -36.48 0.90
N ASP A 409 -8.58 -35.91 1.03
CA ASP A 409 -7.58 -35.88 -0.05
C ASP A 409 -7.24 -37.30 -0.53
N ALA A 410 -7.05 -38.26 0.39
CA ALA A 410 -6.77 -39.66 0.03
C ALA A 410 -7.94 -40.32 -0.71
N CYS A 411 -9.20 -40.06 -0.29
CA CYS A 411 -10.37 -40.55 -1.01
C CYS A 411 -10.42 -40.00 -2.44
N ALA A 412 -10.20 -38.69 -2.64
CA ALA A 412 -10.17 -38.08 -3.96
C ALA A 412 -9.07 -38.71 -4.87
N ASN A 413 -7.89 -39.00 -4.30
CA ASN A 413 -6.83 -39.68 -5.01
C ASN A 413 -7.20 -41.15 -5.40
N ILE A 414 -7.93 -41.85 -4.53
CA ILE A 414 -8.43 -43.22 -4.83
C ILE A 414 -9.50 -43.15 -5.92
N ASP A 415 -10.41 -42.16 -5.88
CA ASP A 415 -11.43 -41.97 -6.93
C ASP A 415 -10.76 -41.70 -8.29
N GLN A 416 -9.70 -40.88 -8.32
CA GLN A 416 -8.91 -40.64 -9.51
C GLN A 416 -8.23 -41.94 -10.00
N CYS A 417 -7.67 -42.75 -9.10
CA CYS A 417 -7.08 -44.04 -9.43
C CYS A 417 -8.09 -45.00 -10.06
N VAL A 418 -9.36 -44.99 -9.64
CA VAL A 418 -10.44 -45.77 -10.25
C VAL A 418 -10.62 -45.41 -11.73
N LEU A 419 -10.61 -44.10 -12.05
CA LEU A 419 -10.73 -43.61 -13.43
C LEU A 419 -9.53 -44.06 -14.28
N GLU A 420 -8.33 -43.94 -13.77
CA GLU A 420 -7.09 -44.35 -14.44
C GLU A 420 -7.01 -45.87 -14.66
N LEU A 421 -7.48 -46.64 -13.66
CA LEU A 421 -7.58 -48.12 -13.79
C LEU A 421 -8.52 -48.53 -14.92
N VAL A 422 -9.67 -47.87 -15.08
CA VAL A 422 -10.61 -48.12 -16.18
C VAL A 422 -9.95 -47.82 -17.53
N GLN A 423 -9.22 -46.68 -17.62
CA GLN A 423 -8.49 -46.31 -18.85
C GLN A 423 -7.38 -47.32 -19.20
N ALA A 424 -6.55 -47.71 -18.21
CA ALA A 424 -5.48 -48.67 -18.39
C ALA A 424 -5.97 -50.04 -18.82
N ARG A 425 -7.11 -50.46 -18.28
CA ARG A 425 -7.77 -51.75 -18.72
C ARG A 425 -8.28 -51.64 -20.15
N THR A 426 -8.87 -50.53 -20.54
CA THR A 426 -9.42 -50.32 -21.90
C THR A 426 -8.30 -50.28 -22.94
N SER A 427 -7.14 -49.73 -22.60
CA SER A 427 -5.96 -49.67 -23.47
C SER A 427 -5.04 -50.89 -23.37
N ASN A 428 -5.37 -51.87 -22.54
CA ASN A 428 -4.56 -53.06 -22.25
C ASN A 428 -3.11 -52.71 -21.82
N SER A 429 -2.95 -51.63 -21.06
CA SER A 429 -1.67 -51.08 -20.60
C SER A 429 -1.49 -51.19 -19.08
N LEU A 430 -2.33 -51.96 -18.40
CA LEU A 430 -2.26 -52.09 -16.93
C LEU A 430 -1.07 -53.00 -16.56
N ASP A 431 -0.19 -52.48 -15.72
CA ASP A 431 0.82 -53.27 -15.01
C ASP A 431 0.17 -53.85 -13.74
N GLU A 432 -0.28 -55.11 -13.85
CA GLU A 432 -1.02 -55.80 -12.78
C GLU A 432 -0.15 -56.03 -11.54
N GLU A 433 1.15 -56.31 -11.72
CA GLU A 433 2.09 -56.57 -10.61
C GLU A 433 2.35 -55.30 -9.81
N ALA A 434 2.63 -54.16 -10.50
CA ALA A 434 2.81 -52.87 -9.85
C ALA A 434 1.54 -52.37 -9.16
N PHE A 435 0.36 -52.66 -9.73
CA PHE A 435 -0.92 -52.29 -9.11
C PHE A 435 -1.16 -53.09 -7.83
N ASP A 436 -0.93 -54.41 -7.84
CA ASP A 436 -1.07 -55.27 -6.65
C ASP A 436 -0.13 -54.81 -5.52
N GLU A 437 1.13 -54.50 -5.86
CA GLU A 437 2.09 -53.96 -4.87
C GLU A 437 1.58 -52.65 -4.26
N ALA A 438 1.01 -51.73 -5.06
CA ALA A 438 0.45 -50.49 -4.59
C ALA A 438 -0.75 -50.69 -3.63
N VAL A 439 -1.63 -51.66 -3.94
CA VAL A 439 -2.76 -52.08 -3.08
C VAL A 439 -2.26 -52.64 -1.74
N LEU A 440 -1.20 -53.43 -1.74
CA LEU A 440 -0.57 -53.90 -0.50
C LEU A 440 -0.01 -52.76 0.36
N LYS A 441 0.58 -51.75 -0.25
CA LYS A 441 1.04 -50.52 0.46
C LYS A 441 -0.12 -49.73 1.05
N LEU A 442 -1.22 -49.58 0.29
CA LEU A 442 -2.45 -48.92 0.79
C LEU A 442 -3.02 -49.66 2.02
N ARG A 443 -3.12 -51.00 1.93
CA ARG A 443 -3.55 -51.86 3.05
C ARG A 443 -2.68 -51.62 4.28
N GLY A 444 -1.36 -51.56 4.12
CA GLY A 444 -0.43 -51.27 5.23
C GLY A 444 -0.65 -49.90 5.86
N SER A 445 -1.00 -48.90 5.06
CA SER A 445 -1.32 -47.54 5.54
C SER A 445 -2.65 -47.48 6.29
N LEU A 446 -3.68 -48.19 5.79
CA LEU A 446 -4.99 -48.31 6.46
C LEU A 446 -4.87 -49.03 7.82
N ARG A 447 -4.04 -50.07 7.92
CA ARG A 447 -3.77 -50.73 9.21
C ARG A 447 -3.13 -49.81 10.25
N LYS A 448 -2.14 -49.01 9.82
CA LYS A 448 -1.52 -48.01 10.71
C LYS A 448 -2.53 -46.96 11.19
N LEU A 449 -3.40 -46.53 10.28
CA LEU A 449 -4.48 -45.60 10.58
C LEU A 449 -5.49 -46.21 11.59
N ALA A 450 -5.93 -47.43 11.36
CA ALA A 450 -6.82 -48.18 12.24
C ALA A 450 -6.22 -48.34 13.65
N GLN A 451 -4.92 -48.70 13.73
CA GLN A 451 -4.24 -48.84 15.04
C GLN A 451 -4.20 -47.52 15.82
N GLN A 452 -4.00 -46.39 15.17
CA GLN A 452 -4.03 -45.10 15.84
C GLN A 452 -5.46 -44.64 16.19
N ALA A 453 -6.43 -44.89 15.31
CA ALA A 453 -7.82 -44.59 15.54
C ALA A 453 -8.37 -45.39 16.76
N GLY A 454 -8.05 -46.67 16.86
CA GLY A 454 -8.47 -47.50 17.98
C GLY A 454 -7.96 -47.04 19.37
N ARG A 455 -6.82 -46.28 19.37
CA ARG A 455 -6.32 -45.67 20.62
C ARG A 455 -6.99 -44.33 20.96
N GLY A 456 -7.49 -43.61 19.94
CA GLY A 456 -7.98 -42.23 20.08
C GLY A 456 -9.50 -42.10 20.20
N PHE A 457 -10.27 -43.15 19.85
CA PHE A 457 -11.73 -43.10 19.84
C PHE A 457 -12.32 -44.17 20.76
N PRO A 458 -12.66 -43.83 22.04
CA PRO A 458 -13.26 -44.81 22.98
C PRO A 458 -14.64 -45.30 22.54
N ASN A 459 -15.42 -44.45 21.84
CA ASN A 459 -16.70 -44.78 21.24
C ASN A 459 -16.65 -44.47 19.75
N PRO A 460 -16.16 -45.40 18.89
CA PRO A 460 -16.00 -45.15 17.48
C PRO A 460 -17.36 -45.08 16.78
N GLY A 461 -17.56 -44.08 15.93
CA GLY A 461 -18.68 -44.04 14.99
C GLY A 461 -18.50 -45.03 13.84
N ASP A 462 -19.50 -45.13 12.93
CA ASP A 462 -19.59 -46.14 11.88
C ASP A 462 -18.34 -46.22 10.99
N GLY A 463 -17.80 -45.10 10.58
CA GLY A 463 -16.61 -45.07 9.72
C GLY A 463 -15.35 -45.61 10.39
N VAL A 464 -15.13 -45.24 11.66
CA VAL A 464 -13.97 -45.75 12.42
C VAL A 464 -14.19 -47.23 12.79
N SER A 465 -15.41 -47.64 13.12
CA SER A 465 -15.76 -49.03 13.38
C SER A 465 -15.51 -49.90 12.14
N TRP A 466 -15.92 -49.44 10.96
CA TRP A 466 -15.62 -50.10 9.68
C TRP A 466 -14.12 -50.23 9.46
N LEU A 467 -13.34 -49.16 9.66
CA LEU A 467 -11.89 -49.17 9.47
C LEU A 467 -11.19 -50.18 10.40
N LEU A 468 -11.61 -50.24 11.67
CA LEU A 468 -11.10 -51.22 12.67
C LEU A 468 -11.43 -52.66 12.25
N ALA A 469 -12.69 -52.90 11.84
CA ALA A 469 -13.10 -54.23 11.35
C ALA A 469 -12.33 -54.66 10.07
N ALA A 470 -12.20 -53.76 9.09
CA ALA A 470 -11.47 -54.02 7.86
C ALA A 470 -9.98 -54.30 8.09
N ALA A 471 -9.35 -53.61 9.06
CA ALA A 471 -7.95 -53.85 9.42
C ALA A 471 -7.71 -55.14 10.21
N THR A 472 -8.73 -55.67 10.91
CA THR A 472 -8.66 -56.92 11.67
C THR A 472 -9.13 -58.14 10.91
N ALA A 473 -9.81 -58.00 9.78
CA ALA A 473 -10.41 -59.09 8.97
C ALA A 473 -9.37 -59.93 8.21
N GLU A 474 -8.17 -60.12 8.73
CA GLU A 474 -7.14 -61.00 8.16
C GLU A 474 -6.89 -62.18 9.12
N GLY A 475 -7.51 -63.27 8.80
CA GLY A 475 -7.23 -64.52 9.50
C GLY A 475 -7.99 -65.74 8.96
N THR A 476 -8.67 -65.59 7.80
CA THR A 476 -9.38 -66.73 7.25
C THR A 476 -9.16 -66.81 5.72
N ARG A 477 -7.97 -67.20 5.32
CA ARG A 477 -7.72 -68.02 4.12
C ARG A 477 -6.39 -68.73 4.22
#